data_a0de11c10139a4389aebb2a357ea0832
#
_entry.id   a0de11c10139a4389aebb2a357ea0832
#
_cell.length_a   1.000
_cell.length_b   1.000
_cell.length_c   1.000
_cell.angle_alpha   90.00
_cell.angle_beta   90.00
_cell.angle_gamma   90.00
#
_symmetry.space_group_name_H-M   'P 1'
#
loop_
_entity.id
_entity.type
_entity.pdbx_description
1 polymer ?
#
loop_
_entity_poly.entity_id
_entity_poly.type
_entity_poly.pdbx_seq_one_letter_code
_entity_poly.pdbx_strand_id
1 'polypeptide(L)' 'MNICIATIPSLNICIKAQRALAQNAIYCKIVTLDPKLTKRGCAYGIEIPCSEERNVRSILRRSGIYPSQFILKE' A
#
# COMPACT_ATOMS: atom_id res chain seq x y z
N MET A 1 4.90 15.94 -7.30
CA MET A 1 5.07 14.47 -7.15
C MET A 1 3.78 13.87 -6.61
N ASN A 2 3.28 12.84 -7.27
CA ASN A 2 2.03 12.22 -6.86
C ASN A 2 2.27 11.07 -5.90
N ILE A 3 1.43 10.98 -4.89
CA ILE A 3 1.45 9.89 -3.91
C ILE A 3 0.19 9.05 -4.09
N CYS A 4 0.38 7.75 -4.12
CA CYS A 4 -0.71 6.78 -4.16
C CYS A 4 -0.76 6.02 -2.84
N ILE A 5 -1.96 5.57 -2.46
CA ILE A 5 -2.16 4.76 -1.27
C ILE A 5 -2.65 3.39 -1.70
N ALA A 6 -1.88 2.36 -1.36
CA ALA A 6 -2.31 0.97 -1.55
C ALA A 6 -3.12 0.57 -0.31
N THR A 7 -4.39 0.23 -0.50
CA THR A 7 -5.26 -0.10 0.64
C THR A 7 -5.08 -1.56 1.03
N ILE A 8 -4.84 -1.79 2.32
CA ILE A 8 -4.54 -3.11 2.88
C ILE A 8 -5.43 -3.33 4.10
N PRO A 9 -6.01 -4.53 4.27
CA PRO A 9 -7.03 -4.74 5.30
C PRO A 9 -6.51 -4.81 6.74
N SER A 10 -5.22 -5.04 6.98
CA SER A 10 -4.73 -5.15 8.34
C SER A 10 -3.40 -4.47 8.53
N LEU A 11 -3.17 -3.99 9.76
CA LEU A 11 -1.92 -3.36 10.13
C LEU A 11 -0.74 -4.33 10.02
N ASN A 12 -0.94 -5.58 10.41
CA ASN A 12 0.12 -6.59 10.33
C ASN A 12 0.57 -6.82 8.90
N ILE A 13 -0.37 -6.85 7.97
CA ILE A 13 -0.06 -7.00 6.55
C ILE A 13 0.62 -5.74 6.01
N CYS A 14 0.24 -4.56 6.49
CA CYS A 14 0.93 -3.31 6.14
C CYS A 14 2.39 -3.35 6.54
N ILE A 15 2.69 -3.85 7.74
CA ILE A 15 4.07 -3.95 8.22
C ILE A 15 4.86 -4.93 7.36
N LYS A 16 4.25 -6.07 7.01
CA LYS A 16 4.88 -7.04 6.11
C LYS A 16 5.16 -6.42 4.75
N ALA A 17 4.20 -5.68 4.22
CA ALA A 17 4.35 -4.99 2.94
C ALA A 17 5.47 -3.96 2.99
N GLN A 18 5.53 -3.18 4.06
CA GLN A 18 6.56 -2.17 4.26
C GLN A 18 7.95 -2.79 4.25
N ARG A 19 8.11 -3.93 4.93
CA ARG A 19 9.40 -4.64 4.96
C ARG A 19 9.78 -5.18 3.59
N ALA A 20 8.84 -5.76 2.86
CA ALA A 20 9.10 -6.30 1.53
C ALA A 20 9.55 -5.19 0.57
N LEU A 21 8.90 -4.03 0.65
CA LEU A 21 9.26 -2.89 -0.19
C LEU A 21 10.61 -2.31 0.20
N ALA A 22 10.91 -2.23 1.49
CA ALA A 22 12.21 -1.71 1.96
C ALA A 22 13.36 -2.59 1.46
N GLN A 23 13.17 -3.90 1.37
CA GLN A 23 14.17 -4.81 0.81
C GLN A 23 14.46 -4.52 -0.67
N ASN A 24 13.56 -3.83 -1.33
CA ASN A 24 13.71 -3.42 -2.73
C ASN A 24 13.98 -1.92 -2.85
N ALA A 25 14.46 -1.29 -1.77
CA ALA A 25 14.78 0.13 -1.70
C ALA A 25 13.59 1.05 -1.97
N ILE A 26 12.37 0.56 -1.71
CA ILE A 26 11.16 1.39 -1.80
C ILE A 26 10.68 1.63 -0.39
N TYR A 27 10.77 2.88 0.06
CA TYR A 27 10.40 3.25 1.42
C TYR A 27 9.02 3.88 1.42
N CYS A 28 8.12 3.32 2.22
CA CYS A 28 6.74 3.74 2.27
C CYS A 28 6.31 4.04 3.70
N LYS A 29 5.17 4.72 3.82
CA LYS A 29 4.62 5.11 5.10
C LYS A 29 3.28 4.41 5.30
N ILE A 30 3.08 3.83 6.48
CA ILE A 30 1.79 3.23 6.84
C ILE A 30 0.86 4.36 7.30
N VAL A 31 -0.37 4.36 6.78
CA VAL A 31 -1.38 5.37 7.10
C VAL A 31 -2.67 4.71 7.51
N THR A 32 -3.49 5.44 8.28
CA THR A 32 -4.84 5.01 8.60
C THR A 32 -5.81 5.65 7.61
N LEU A 33 -6.88 4.93 7.31
CA LEU A 33 -7.89 5.35 6.34
C LEU A 33 -9.27 5.24 6.97
N ASP A 34 -10.20 6.07 6.49
CA ASP A 34 -11.61 5.92 6.84
C ASP A 34 -12.15 4.73 6.04
N PRO A 35 -12.59 3.64 6.71
CA PRO A 35 -13.10 2.46 6.00
C PRO A 35 -14.26 2.75 5.07
N LYS A 36 -15.00 3.83 5.32
CA LYS A 36 -16.12 4.22 4.47
C LYS A 36 -15.69 4.71 3.11
N LEU A 37 -14.43 5.13 2.98
CA LEU A 37 -13.88 5.66 1.74
C LEU A 37 -13.15 4.61 0.91
N THR A 38 -13.06 3.38 1.40
CA THR A 38 -12.38 2.30 0.71
C THR A 38 -13.38 1.24 0.27
N LYS A 39 -13.09 0.57 -0.86
CA LYS A 39 -14.02 -0.39 -1.46
C LYS A 39 -14.34 -1.57 -0.56
N ARG A 40 -13.39 -2.00 0.28
CA ARG A 40 -13.57 -3.19 1.11
C ARG A 40 -13.49 -2.86 2.59
N GLY A 41 -13.71 -1.62 2.97
CA GLY A 41 -13.65 -1.21 4.35
C GLY A 41 -12.27 -1.29 4.95
N CYS A 42 -11.21 -1.13 4.14
CA CYS A 42 -9.84 -1.16 4.63
C CYS A 42 -9.56 0.07 5.47
N ALA A 43 -9.07 -0.14 6.70
CA ALA A 43 -8.74 0.96 7.60
C ALA A 43 -7.26 1.38 7.52
N TYR A 44 -6.46 0.67 6.75
CA TYR A 44 -5.01 0.90 6.64
C TYR A 44 -4.57 0.94 5.21
N GLY A 45 -3.41 1.58 4.99
CA GLY A 45 -2.80 1.59 3.67
C GLY A 45 -1.34 1.98 3.77
N ILE A 46 -0.64 1.92 2.64
CA ILE A 46 0.73 2.39 2.55
C ILE A 46 0.81 3.46 1.48
N GLU A 47 1.54 4.54 1.79
CA GLU A 47 1.79 5.62 0.83
C GLU A 47 3.03 5.28 0.04
N ILE A 48 2.91 5.34 -1.28
CA ILE A 48 3.99 5.08 -2.21
C ILE A 48 4.00 6.16 -3.30
N PRO A 49 5.15 6.42 -3.94
CA PRO A 49 5.13 7.25 -5.14
C PRO A 49 4.28 6.58 -6.22
N CYS A 50 3.41 7.34 -6.88
CA CYS A 50 2.55 6.76 -7.91
C CYS A 50 3.38 6.16 -9.07
N SER A 51 4.56 6.71 -9.34
CA SER A 51 5.45 6.18 -10.36
C SER A 51 5.94 4.76 -10.05
N GLU A 52 5.87 4.33 -8.78
CA GLU A 52 6.31 3.00 -8.35
C GLU A 52 5.16 2.00 -8.22
N GLU A 53 3.93 2.39 -8.58
CA GLU A 53 2.76 1.53 -8.38
C GLU A 53 2.95 0.15 -9.01
N ARG A 54 3.46 0.09 -10.23
CA ARG A 54 3.64 -1.19 -10.94
C ARG A 54 4.66 -2.09 -10.22
N ASN A 55 5.78 -1.50 -9.80
CA ASN A 55 6.81 -2.22 -9.06
C ASN A 55 6.27 -2.70 -7.71
N VAL A 56 5.55 -1.84 -7.02
CA VAL A 56 4.96 -2.16 -5.72
C VAL A 56 4.00 -3.34 -5.86
N ARG A 57 3.12 -3.31 -6.86
CA ARG A 57 2.20 -4.44 -7.11
C ARG A 57 2.96 -5.75 -7.30
N SER A 58 4.02 -5.72 -8.10
CA SER A 58 4.82 -6.90 -8.39
C SER A 58 5.50 -7.46 -7.15
N ILE A 59 6.11 -6.56 -6.35
CA ILE A 59 6.81 -6.95 -5.12
C ILE A 59 5.84 -7.54 -4.11
N LEU A 60 4.71 -6.87 -3.90
CA LEU A 60 3.71 -7.33 -2.93
C LEU A 60 3.11 -8.66 -3.35
N ARG A 61 2.85 -8.83 -4.65
CA ARG A 61 2.32 -10.10 -5.17
C ARG A 61 3.25 -11.27 -4.85
N ARG A 62 4.56 -11.06 -4.99
CA ARG A 62 5.55 -12.11 -4.66
C ARG A 62 5.54 -12.44 -3.17
N SER A 63 5.10 -11.53 -2.34
CA SER A 63 4.98 -11.73 -0.89
C SER A 63 3.58 -12.19 -0.48
N GLY A 64 2.69 -12.46 -1.45
CA GLY A 64 1.33 -12.89 -1.17
C GLY A 64 0.41 -11.77 -0.70
N ILE A 65 0.76 -10.52 -0.98
CA ILE A 65 -0.03 -9.37 -0.56
C ILE A 65 -0.71 -8.75 -1.78
N TYR A 66 -2.03 -8.60 -1.69
CA TYR A 66 -2.86 -8.09 -2.79
C TYR A 66 -3.68 -6.90 -2.29
N PRO A 67 -3.18 -5.65 -2.50
CA PRO A 67 -3.95 -4.46 -2.10
C PRO A 67 -5.32 -4.45 -2.79
N SER A 68 -6.34 -3.97 -2.07
CA SER A 68 -7.69 -3.91 -2.62
C SER A 68 -7.82 -2.87 -3.73
N GLN A 69 -7.11 -1.76 -3.59
CA GLN A 69 -7.11 -0.69 -4.58
C GLN A 69 -5.91 0.23 -4.36
N PHE A 70 -5.62 1.04 -5.37
CA PHE A 70 -4.64 2.12 -5.25
C PHE A 70 -5.39 3.43 -5.41
N ILE A 71 -5.26 4.31 -4.43
CA ILE A 71 -5.96 5.60 -4.40
C ILE A 71 -4.95 6.72 -4.58
N LEU A 72 -5.24 7.66 -5.47
CA LEU A 72 -4.41 8.86 -5.60
C LEU A 72 -4.67 9.75 -4.40
N LYS A 73 -3.60 10.11 -3.70
CA LYS A 73 -3.69 11.05 -2.58
C LYS A 73 -3.65 12.48 -3.11
N GLU A 74 -4.67 13.23 -2.78
CA GLU A 74 -4.74 14.63 -3.17
C GLU A 74 -4.25 15.58 -2.08
#